data_749c43939ef36727e8a1dff04187125c
#
_entry.id   749c43939ef36727e8a1dff04187125c
#
_cell.length_a   1.000
_cell.length_b   1.000
_cell.length_c   1.000
_cell.angle_alpha   90.00
_cell.angle_beta   90.00
_cell.angle_gamma   90.00
#
_symmetry.space_group_name_H-M   'P 1'
#
loop_
_entity.id
_entity.type
_entity.pdbx_description
1 polymer ?
#
loop_
_entity_poly.entity_id
_entity_poly.type
_entity_poly.pdbx_seq_one_letter_code
_entity_poly.pdbx_strand_id
1 'polypeptide(L)'
;MTLPLIEAPSPNFDARKAIPDCVILHYTGMETGEAAIERLRDPEAKVSAHYLVEEDGRIFRLVAEERRAWHAGRSFWKGEEGVNHASIGIEIVNPGHEFGYRAFPDAQIAAVINLLADIRSRWMISDSRILGHSDIAPARKIDPGELFPWKRLAESGHGLWVEPPP
;
A
#
# COMPACT_ATOMS: atom_id res chain seq x y z
N MET A 1 -15.31 -11.54 -11.32
CA MET A 1 -16.14 -10.66 -10.46
C MET A 1 -15.38 -9.35 -10.26
N THR A 2 -16.01 -8.22 -10.54
CA THR A 2 -15.38 -6.91 -10.38
C THR A 2 -15.30 -6.54 -8.90
N LEU A 3 -14.11 -6.13 -8.44
CA LEU A 3 -13.92 -5.67 -7.08
C LEU A 3 -14.64 -4.33 -6.86
N PRO A 4 -15.52 -4.21 -5.85
CA PRO A 4 -16.20 -2.94 -5.59
C PRO A 4 -15.23 -1.88 -5.09
N LEU A 5 -15.14 -0.76 -5.80
CA LEU A 5 -14.28 0.37 -5.47
C LEU A 5 -15.11 1.62 -5.23
N ILE A 6 -14.72 2.40 -4.24
CA ILE A 6 -15.29 3.73 -3.97
C ILE A 6 -14.34 4.77 -4.56
N GLU A 7 -14.84 5.62 -5.44
CA GLU A 7 -14.02 6.65 -6.05
C GLU A 7 -13.78 7.81 -5.09
N ALA A 8 -12.51 8.15 -4.88
CA ALA A 8 -12.07 9.28 -4.06
C ALA A 8 -10.83 9.94 -4.68
N PRO A 9 -10.97 10.51 -5.90
CA PRO A 9 -9.82 10.93 -6.69
C PRO A 9 -8.94 11.96 -6.00
N SER A 10 -7.62 11.71 -6.07
CA SER A 10 -6.57 12.63 -5.61
C SER A 10 -5.98 13.38 -6.80
N PRO A 11 -5.67 14.68 -6.67
CA PRO A 11 -4.93 15.43 -7.69
C PRO A 11 -3.41 15.17 -7.65
N ASN A 12 -2.91 14.44 -6.64
CA ASN A 12 -1.49 14.28 -6.36
C ASN A 12 -0.90 13.11 -7.15
N PHE A 13 -0.70 13.31 -8.44
CA PHE A 13 -0.07 12.32 -9.31
C PHE A 13 0.62 12.98 -10.50
N ASP A 14 1.48 12.23 -11.16
CA ASP A 14 2.09 12.63 -12.42
C ASP A 14 2.33 11.42 -13.33
N ALA A 15 3.07 11.61 -14.41
CA ALA A 15 3.34 10.56 -15.37
C ALA A 15 4.34 9.54 -14.79
N ARG A 16 4.05 8.26 -15.01
CA ARG A 16 4.92 7.14 -14.65
C ARG A 16 6.03 6.97 -15.69
N LYS A 17 7.24 6.64 -15.24
CA LYS A 17 8.39 6.35 -16.13
C LYS A 17 8.65 4.85 -16.30
N ALA A 18 7.92 4.00 -15.60
CA ALA A 18 8.07 2.56 -15.65
C ALA A 18 6.72 1.85 -15.58
N ILE A 19 6.67 0.63 -16.09
CA ILE A 19 5.50 -0.25 -15.94
C ILE A 19 5.46 -0.71 -14.46
N PRO A 20 4.28 -0.71 -13.81
CA PRO A 20 4.18 -1.23 -12.46
C PRO A 20 4.59 -2.70 -12.36
N ASP A 21 5.56 -2.98 -11.50
CA ASP A 21 6.03 -4.34 -11.22
C ASP A 21 6.20 -4.61 -9.72
N CYS A 22 5.71 -3.70 -8.89
CA CYS A 22 5.88 -3.72 -7.44
C CYS A 22 4.62 -3.18 -6.74
N VAL A 23 4.31 -3.71 -5.57
CA VAL A 23 3.30 -3.16 -4.66
C VAL A 23 3.98 -2.78 -3.35
N ILE A 24 3.70 -1.59 -2.86
CA ILE A 24 4.17 -1.12 -1.56
C ILE A 24 2.98 -0.95 -0.62
N LEU A 25 3.04 -1.65 0.50
CA LEU A 25 2.02 -1.63 1.55
C LEU A 25 2.43 -0.65 2.66
N HIS A 26 1.48 0.20 3.02
CA HIS A 26 1.64 1.21 4.06
C HIS A 26 0.53 1.05 5.10
N TYR A 27 0.75 1.50 6.33
CA TYR A 27 -0.37 1.92 7.15
C TYR A 27 -0.53 3.45 7.03
N THR A 28 -1.74 3.95 7.25
CA THR A 28 -2.01 5.39 7.14
C THR A 28 -1.30 6.22 8.21
N GLY A 29 -1.13 5.65 9.41
CA GLY A 29 -0.50 6.35 10.53
C GLY A 29 -1.24 7.59 10.97
N MET A 30 -2.55 7.60 10.80
CA MET A 30 -3.46 8.69 11.16
C MET A 30 -4.61 8.14 12.01
N GLU A 31 -5.22 8.98 12.82
CA GLU A 31 -6.25 8.58 13.79
C GLU A 31 -7.48 7.95 13.12
N THR A 32 -7.86 8.42 11.92
CA THR A 32 -9.04 7.91 11.18
C THR A 32 -8.75 7.72 9.70
N GLY A 33 -9.53 6.86 9.06
CA GLY A 33 -9.49 6.69 7.60
C GLY A 33 -9.94 7.94 6.85
N GLU A 34 -10.93 8.66 7.38
CA GLU A 34 -11.40 9.94 6.80
C GLU A 34 -10.27 10.97 6.75
N ALA A 35 -9.53 11.14 7.85
CA ALA A 35 -8.40 12.06 7.90
C ALA A 35 -7.31 11.65 6.89
N ALA A 36 -7.06 10.35 6.73
CA ALA A 36 -6.11 9.85 5.75
C ALA A 36 -6.57 10.15 4.31
N ILE A 37 -7.83 9.92 3.99
CA ILE A 37 -8.39 10.24 2.66
C ILE A 37 -8.28 11.73 2.37
N GLU A 38 -8.63 12.59 3.32
CA GLU A 38 -8.48 14.04 3.18
C GLU A 38 -7.04 14.43 2.85
N ARG A 39 -6.09 13.91 3.61
CA ARG A 39 -4.66 14.22 3.40
C ARG A 39 -4.17 13.73 2.04
N LEU A 40 -4.54 12.53 1.63
CA LEU A 40 -4.12 11.94 0.34
C LEU A 40 -4.73 12.66 -0.87
N ARG A 41 -5.76 13.47 -0.65
CA ARG A 41 -6.45 14.28 -1.67
C ARG A 41 -6.12 15.77 -1.59
N ASP A 42 -5.40 16.18 -0.56
CA ASP A 42 -5.01 17.58 -0.37
C ASP A 42 -3.80 17.91 -1.26
N PRO A 43 -3.92 18.84 -2.22
CA PRO A 43 -2.80 19.22 -3.07
C PRO A 43 -1.62 19.82 -2.31
N GLU A 44 -1.87 20.42 -1.15
CA GLU A 44 -0.81 21.00 -0.32
C GLU A 44 0.00 19.91 0.43
N ALA A 45 -0.60 18.75 0.67
CA ALA A 45 0.08 17.65 1.37
C ALA A 45 1.14 16.96 0.50
N LYS A 46 1.01 17.00 -0.82
CA LYS A 46 1.93 16.43 -1.81
C LYS A 46 2.24 14.94 -1.56
N VAL A 47 1.25 14.22 -1.10
CA VAL A 47 1.29 12.76 -0.90
C VAL A 47 0.03 12.14 -1.48
N SER A 48 0.12 10.90 -1.92
CA SER A 48 -1.02 10.13 -2.41
C SER A 48 -0.72 8.64 -2.39
N ALA A 49 -1.71 7.85 -2.73
CA ALA A 49 -1.59 6.41 -2.98
C ALA A 49 -2.58 6.05 -4.08
N HIS A 50 -2.45 4.86 -4.65
CA HIS A 50 -3.42 4.38 -5.63
C HIS A 50 -4.71 3.95 -4.94
N TYR A 51 -4.59 3.27 -3.80
CA TYR A 51 -5.72 2.72 -3.04
C TYR A 51 -5.58 3.00 -1.55
N LEU A 52 -6.72 3.06 -0.88
CA LEU A 52 -6.81 3.03 0.57
C LEU A 52 -7.82 1.95 0.96
N VAL A 53 -7.46 1.12 1.94
CA VAL A 53 -8.32 0.05 2.46
C VAL A 53 -8.73 0.39 3.89
N GLU A 54 -10.03 0.58 4.09
CA GLU A 54 -10.61 0.88 5.41
C GLU A 54 -10.68 -0.36 6.29
N GLU A 55 -10.79 -0.18 7.60
CA GLU A 55 -10.84 -1.28 8.57
C GLU A 55 -12.02 -2.24 8.35
N ASP A 56 -13.11 -1.75 7.80
CA ASP A 56 -14.29 -2.57 7.45
C ASP A 56 -14.19 -3.27 6.09
N GLY A 57 -13.07 -3.09 5.38
CA GLY A 57 -12.83 -3.73 4.09
C GLY A 57 -13.25 -2.91 2.88
N ARG A 58 -13.81 -1.72 3.04
CA ARG A 58 -14.08 -0.83 1.90
C ARG A 58 -12.76 -0.40 1.25
N ILE A 59 -12.75 -0.36 -0.08
CA ILE A 59 -11.57 0.02 -0.85
C ILE A 59 -11.86 1.30 -1.61
N PHE A 60 -11.02 2.30 -1.40
CA PHE A 60 -11.08 3.60 -2.08
C PHE A 60 -10.01 3.66 -3.16
N ARG A 61 -10.38 4.13 -4.36
CA ARG A 61 -9.44 4.40 -5.44
C ARG A 61 -9.17 5.90 -5.52
N LEU A 62 -7.89 6.28 -5.39
CA LEU A 62 -7.47 7.68 -5.37
C LEU A 62 -6.70 8.10 -6.62
N VAL A 63 -5.80 7.24 -7.11
CA VAL A 63 -4.99 7.49 -8.31
C VAL A 63 -5.08 6.27 -9.23
N ALA A 64 -5.19 6.51 -10.53
CA ALA A 64 -5.17 5.42 -11.53
C ALA A 64 -3.81 4.72 -11.54
N GLU A 65 -3.80 3.40 -11.72
CA GLU A 65 -2.57 2.59 -11.68
C GLU A 65 -1.56 3.00 -12.76
N GLU A 66 -2.01 3.52 -13.89
CA GLU A 66 -1.20 4.02 -15.00
C GLU A 66 -0.46 5.31 -14.67
N ARG A 67 -0.82 5.97 -13.56
CA ARG A 67 -0.19 7.18 -13.08
C ARG A 67 0.73 6.90 -11.89
N ARG A 68 1.71 7.77 -11.68
CA ARG A 68 2.57 7.71 -10.51
C ARG A 68 1.91 8.41 -9.33
N ALA A 69 1.52 7.65 -8.31
CA ALA A 69 1.15 8.22 -7.01
C ALA A 69 2.41 8.53 -6.19
N TRP A 70 2.28 9.39 -5.20
CA TRP A 70 3.39 9.88 -4.37
C TRP A 70 3.31 9.29 -2.97
N HIS A 71 3.72 8.01 -2.81
CA HIS A 71 3.58 7.25 -1.56
C HIS A 71 4.91 6.78 -0.95
N ALA A 72 5.96 6.56 -1.75
CA ALA A 72 7.19 5.94 -1.29
C ALA A 72 8.21 6.95 -0.77
N GLY A 73 8.19 8.19 -1.28
CA GLY A 73 9.19 9.18 -0.98
C GLY A 73 10.59 8.72 -1.41
N ARG A 74 11.60 9.14 -0.67
CA ARG A 74 12.98 8.70 -0.89
C ARG A 74 13.10 7.22 -0.54
N SER A 75 13.40 6.40 -1.53
CA SER A 75 13.31 4.94 -1.43
C SER A 75 14.30 4.24 -2.37
N PHE A 76 14.59 2.98 -2.04
CA PHE A 76 15.52 2.16 -2.81
C PHE A 76 15.11 0.69 -2.72
N TRP A 77 15.17 -0.02 -3.84
CA TRP A 77 14.98 -1.46 -3.88
C TRP A 77 15.79 -2.09 -5.01
N LYS A 78 16.70 -3.02 -4.67
CA LYS A 78 17.51 -3.81 -5.61
C LYS A 78 18.13 -2.99 -6.76
N GLY A 79 18.79 -1.90 -6.41
CA GLY A 79 19.46 -1.03 -7.39
C GLY A 79 18.60 0.07 -7.99
N GLU A 80 17.29 0.09 -7.68
CA GLU A 80 16.34 1.09 -8.18
C GLU A 80 16.04 2.15 -7.13
N GLU A 81 16.24 3.42 -7.48
CA GLU A 81 15.78 4.57 -6.70
C GLU A 81 14.42 5.03 -7.19
N GLY A 82 13.69 5.81 -6.38
CA GLY A 82 12.43 6.39 -6.79
C GLY A 82 11.35 5.35 -7.07
N VAL A 83 11.12 4.48 -6.13
CA VAL A 83 10.20 3.32 -6.24
C VAL A 83 8.77 3.71 -6.64
N ASN A 84 8.35 4.97 -6.47
CA ASN A 84 7.04 5.46 -6.95
C ASN A 84 6.79 5.16 -8.43
N HIS A 85 7.82 5.21 -9.27
CA HIS A 85 7.66 5.00 -10.72
C HIS A 85 7.28 3.56 -11.09
N ALA A 86 7.74 2.58 -10.33
CA ALA A 86 7.54 1.15 -10.62
C ALA A 86 6.51 0.49 -9.72
N SER A 87 5.87 1.23 -8.80
CA SER A 87 5.02 0.63 -7.78
C SER A 87 3.58 1.14 -7.79
N ILE A 88 2.72 0.31 -7.21
CA ILE A 88 1.36 0.65 -6.82
C ILE A 88 1.35 0.73 -5.29
N GLY A 89 0.96 1.87 -4.75
CA GLY A 89 0.90 2.10 -3.30
C GLY A 89 -0.50 1.83 -2.75
N ILE A 90 -0.57 1.05 -1.67
CA ILE A 90 -1.80 0.76 -0.94
C ILE A 90 -1.65 1.25 0.48
N GLU A 91 -2.51 2.18 0.88
CA GLU A 91 -2.63 2.66 2.26
C GLU A 91 -3.67 1.82 3.00
N ILE A 92 -3.29 1.26 4.13
CA ILE A 92 -4.12 0.40 4.95
C ILE A 92 -4.40 1.15 6.24
N VAL A 93 -5.68 1.43 6.52
CA VAL A 93 -6.06 2.26 7.68
C VAL A 93 -5.64 1.59 8.98
N ASN A 94 -4.78 2.27 9.72
CA ASN A 94 -4.32 1.90 11.04
C ASN A 94 -3.70 3.14 11.68
N PRO A 95 -3.95 3.41 12.97
CA PRO A 95 -3.38 4.60 13.63
C PRO A 95 -1.85 4.67 13.57
N GLY A 96 -1.20 3.51 13.45
CA GLY A 96 0.26 3.45 13.44
C GLY A 96 0.86 3.65 14.82
N HIS A 97 2.17 3.48 14.92
CA HIS A 97 2.90 3.48 16.19
C HIS A 97 2.75 4.80 16.99
N GLU A 98 2.54 5.89 16.29
CA GLU A 98 2.40 7.22 16.92
C GLU A 98 1.03 7.41 17.61
N PHE A 99 -0.05 6.84 17.05
CA PHE A 99 -1.42 7.11 17.47
C PHE A 99 -2.17 5.88 18.00
N GLY A 100 -1.47 4.83 18.39
CA GLY A 100 -2.08 3.65 18.97
C GLY A 100 -2.16 2.46 18.01
N TYR A 101 -1.02 2.03 17.52
CA TYR A 101 -0.88 0.89 16.62
C TYR A 101 -1.58 -0.36 17.15
N ARG A 102 -2.34 -1.01 16.28
CA ARG A 102 -3.16 -2.17 16.62
C ARG A 102 -3.19 -3.20 15.51
N ALA A 103 -3.69 -4.39 15.82
CA ALA A 103 -3.88 -5.45 14.83
C ALA A 103 -4.82 -5.00 13.70
N PHE A 104 -4.56 -5.49 12.52
CA PHE A 104 -5.39 -5.22 11.33
C PHE A 104 -6.62 -6.15 11.35
N PRO A 105 -7.86 -5.60 11.24
CA PRO A 105 -9.06 -6.43 11.21
C PRO A 105 -9.08 -7.45 10.06
N ASP A 106 -9.71 -8.59 10.28
CA ASP A 106 -9.82 -9.64 9.26
C ASP A 106 -10.49 -9.16 7.97
N ALA A 107 -11.53 -8.35 8.07
CA ALA A 107 -12.22 -7.78 6.90
C ALA A 107 -11.28 -6.91 6.05
N GLN A 108 -10.42 -6.14 6.71
CA GLN A 108 -9.44 -5.30 6.04
C GLN A 108 -8.39 -6.13 5.30
N ILE A 109 -7.83 -7.14 5.94
CA ILE A 109 -6.82 -8.00 5.34
C ILE A 109 -7.40 -8.84 4.19
N ALA A 110 -8.64 -9.33 4.34
CA ALA A 110 -9.34 -9.99 3.24
C ALA A 110 -9.49 -9.06 2.03
N ALA A 111 -9.82 -7.79 2.27
CA ALA A 111 -9.90 -6.78 1.20
C ALA A 111 -8.54 -6.51 0.55
N VAL A 112 -7.47 -6.42 1.33
CA VAL A 112 -6.09 -6.28 0.80
C VAL A 112 -5.73 -7.47 -0.10
N ILE A 113 -6.02 -8.69 0.33
CA ILE A 113 -5.76 -9.90 -0.47
C ILE A 113 -6.54 -9.86 -1.80
N ASN A 114 -7.82 -9.50 -1.77
CA ASN A 114 -8.64 -9.37 -2.97
C ASN A 114 -8.10 -8.27 -3.90
N LEU A 115 -7.69 -7.15 -3.34
CA LEU A 115 -7.10 -6.05 -4.11
C LEU A 115 -5.77 -6.46 -4.76
N LEU A 116 -4.91 -7.19 -4.06
CA LEU A 116 -3.66 -7.71 -4.62
C LEU A 116 -3.92 -8.66 -5.79
N ALA A 117 -4.91 -9.57 -5.67
CA ALA A 117 -5.30 -10.46 -6.75
C ALA A 117 -5.79 -9.66 -7.97
N ASP A 118 -6.60 -8.64 -7.75
CA ASP A 118 -7.13 -7.76 -8.81
C ASP A 118 -5.99 -6.99 -9.51
N ILE A 119 -5.08 -6.37 -8.77
CA ILE A 119 -3.91 -5.67 -9.32
C ILE A 119 -3.05 -6.63 -10.16
N ARG A 120 -2.76 -7.81 -9.62
CA ARG A 120 -1.92 -8.83 -10.28
C ARG A 120 -2.59 -9.46 -11.51
N SER A 121 -3.89 -9.30 -11.67
CA SER A 121 -4.57 -9.69 -12.92
C SER A 121 -4.23 -8.76 -14.09
N ARG A 122 -3.76 -7.54 -13.80
CA ARG A 122 -3.39 -6.52 -14.80
C ARG A 122 -1.88 -6.35 -14.98
N TRP A 123 -1.10 -6.54 -13.93
CA TRP A 123 0.34 -6.27 -13.93
C TRP A 123 1.13 -7.50 -13.46
N MET A 124 2.29 -7.74 -14.09
CA MET A 124 3.19 -8.81 -13.68
C MET A 124 3.99 -8.39 -12.46
N ILE A 125 3.50 -8.78 -11.28
CA ILE A 125 4.13 -8.49 -9.99
C ILE A 125 4.45 -9.81 -9.30
N SER A 126 5.74 -10.07 -9.09
CA SER A 126 6.19 -11.28 -8.40
C SER A 126 5.97 -11.16 -6.89
N ASP A 127 5.94 -12.30 -6.19
CA ASP A 127 5.79 -12.33 -4.74
C ASP A 127 6.91 -11.57 -4.03
N SER A 128 8.13 -11.58 -4.57
CA SER A 128 9.28 -10.86 -4.01
C SER A 128 9.19 -9.34 -4.17
N ARG A 129 8.19 -8.83 -4.87
CA ARG A 129 7.98 -7.41 -5.10
C ARG A 129 6.66 -6.89 -4.49
N ILE A 130 6.11 -7.63 -3.55
CA ILE A 130 5.05 -7.17 -2.64
C ILE A 130 5.74 -6.85 -1.33
N LEU A 131 5.92 -5.56 -1.04
CA LEU A 131 6.83 -5.06 -0.01
C LEU A 131 6.13 -4.10 0.94
N GLY A 132 6.71 -3.92 2.11
CA GLY A 132 6.35 -2.84 3.03
C GLY A 132 7.16 -1.58 2.76
N HIS A 133 6.67 -0.43 3.21
CA HIS A 133 7.42 0.83 3.13
C HIS A 133 8.75 0.72 3.87
N SER A 134 8.80 0.01 4.99
CA SER A 134 10.01 -0.27 5.75
C SER A 134 11.07 -1.06 4.96
N ASP A 135 10.66 -1.85 3.97
CA ASP A 135 11.60 -2.61 3.13
C ASP A 135 12.38 -1.70 2.17
N ILE A 136 11.73 -0.66 1.66
CA ILE A 136 12.30 0.25 0.66
C ILE A 136 12.87 1.54 1.25
N ALA A 137 12.60 1.82 2.52
CA ALA A 137 13.10 2.99 3.25
C ALA A 137 13.36 2.65 4.72
N PRO A 138 14.20 1.63 5.03
CA PRO A 138 14.32 1.06 6.38
C PRO A 138 14.88 2.05 7.41
N ALA A 139 15.66 3.03 6.99
CA ALA A 139 16.21 4.05 7.91
C ALA A 139 15.18 5.12 8.28
N ARG A 140 14.02 5.16 7.62
CA ARG A 140 13.07 6.26 7.71
C ARG A 140 11.64 5.82 8.02
N LYS A 141 11.26 4.58 7.68
CA LYS A 141 9.89 4.08 7.75
C LYS A 141 9.80 2.74 8.46
N ILE A 142 8.71 2.54 9.19
CA ILE A 142 8.41 1.29 9.90
C ILE A 142 7.08 0.67 9.46
N ASP A 143 6.26 1.38 8.68
CA ASP A 143 4.99 0.87 8.19
C ASP A 143 5.17 -0.25 7.14
N PRO A 144 4.30 -1.24 7.06
CA PRO A 144 3.05 -1.41 7.82
C PRO A 144 3.22 -2.00 9.23
N GLY A 145 4.43 -2.19 9.74
CA GLY A 145 4.72 -2.60 11.10
C GLY A 145 4.65 -4.12 11.36
N GLU A 146 5.02 -4.50 12.56
CA GLU A 146 5.22 -5.90 12.98
C GLU A 146 3.92 -6.71 13.12
N LEU A 147 2.77 -6.04 13.25
CA LEU A 147 1.45 -6.72 13.32
C LEU A 147 0.84 -6.99 11.96
N PHE A 148 1.50 -6.53 10.88
CA PHE A 148 0.97 -6.79 9.54
C PHE A 148 1.12 -8.29 9.21
N PRO A 149 0.03 -8.97 8.78
CA PRO A 149 0.02 -10.43 8.67
C PRO A 149 0.61 -10.93 7.34
N TRP A 150 1.90 -10.75 7.14
CA TRP A 150 2.63 -11.18 5.94
C TRP A 150 2.45 -12.68 5.64
N LYS A 151 2.45 -13.51 6.69
CA LYS A 151 2.26 -14.96 6.54
C LYS A 151 0.91 -15.27 5.91
N ARG A 152 -0.16 -14.60 6.36
CA ARG A 152 -1.51 -14.78 5.80
C ARG A 152 -1.58 -14.37 4.33
N LEU A 153 -0.89 -13.29 3.94
CA LEU A 153 -0.80 -12.90 2.54
C LEU A 153 -0.11 -13.99 1.72
N ALA A 154 1.03 -14.49 2.18
CA ALA A 154 1.79 -15.54 1.51
C ALA A 154 0.97 -16.84 1.37
N GLU A 155 0.26 -17.24 2.41
CA GLU A 155 -0.64 -18.40 2.38
C GLU A 155 -1.80 -18.23 1.38
N SER A 156 -2.17 -16.99 1.10
CA SER A 156 -3.18 -16.63 0.10
C SER A 156 -2.59 -16.42 -1.31
N GLY A 157 -1.30 -16.68 -1.49
CA GLY A 157 -0.62 -16.56 -2.79
C GLY A 157 -0.02 -15.18 -3.09
N HIS A 158 0.17 -14.34 -2.07
CA HIS A 158 0.67 -12.98 -2.25
C HIS A 158 1.83 -12.67 -1.28
N GLY A 159 3.00 -12.40 -1.87
CA GLY A 159 4.19 -12.06 -1.10
C GLY A 159 4.97 -13.28 -0.63
N LEU A 160 6.06 -13.00 0.09
CA LEU A 160 6.94 -14.02 0.63
C LEU A 160 6.83 -14.04 2.16
N TRP A 161 6.93 -15.24 2.71
CA TRP A 161 7.07 -15.45 4.14
C TRP A 161 8.20 -16.45 4.39
N VAL A 162 9.09 -16.08 5.31
CA VAL A 162 10.15 -16.97 5.81
C VAL A 162 9.91 -17.16 7.30
N GLU A 163 9.79 -18.41 7.74
CA GLU A 163 9.64 -18.69 9.17
C GLU A 163 10.92 -18.21 9.88
N PRO A 164 10.79 -17.44 10.97
CA PRO A 164 11.95 -17.05 11.74
C PRO A 164 12.64 -18.29 12.34
N PRO A 165 13.95 -18.27 12.49
CA PRO A 165 14.65 -19.38 13.16
C PRO A 165 14.16 -19.52 14.60
N PRO A 166 14.19 -20.74 15.15
CA PRO A 166 13.75 -21.01 16.53
C PRO A 166 14.59 -20.28 17.58
#